data_977f40729241f80044e42d571ae46069
#
_entry.id   977f40729241f80044e42d571ae46069
#
_cell.length_a   1.000
_cell.length_b   1.000
_cell.length_c   1.000
_cell.angle_alpha   90.00
_cell.angle_beta   90.00
_cell.angle_gamma   90.00
#
_symmetry.space_group_name_H-M   'P 1'
#
loop_
_entity.id
_entity.type
_entity.pdbx_description
1 polymer ?
#
loop_
_entity_poly.entity_id
_entity_poly.type
_entity_poly.pdbx_seq_one_letter_code
_entity_poly.pdbx_strand_id
1 'polypeptide(L)'
;MKKSFVSLLTIAAITFGMVSCNSSKKQDAAEQKVEEEAAIAGEVSKGLLTAELKDEVTRFLKDMPDSELPYKVSTGEVTISVANTDFMLPVSKVSELNTQAQKARACGIYFADLNVLKAMKKPTTDIENVLVKLTTDLDIPFAIDIMKESAPANASKEELSKFMKDQENKLIDAMMENDKADVELELLGGMAGEYAIVYANPGLVVKGDAISAGLSENMEKRIGIIQQITADLAKYYPDLEQLGTTIAPLSGMVATINTARESKAKIEEMRANLLK
;
A
#
# COMPACT_ATOMS: atom_id res chain seq x y z
N MET A 1 12.53 17.96 -8.28
CA MET A 1 13.87 17.33 -8.23
C MET A 1 13.63 15.84 -8.38
N LYS A 2 13.96 15.27 -9.55
CA LYS A 2 13.91 13.82 -9.76
C LYS A 2 15.01 13.19 -8.89
N LYS A 3 14.66 12.70 -7.69
CA LYS A 3 15.45 11.69 -7.01
C LYS A 3 15.24 10.40 -7.80
N SER A 4 16.17 10.10 -8.70
CA SER A 4 16.23 8.77 -9.30
C SER A 4 16.31 7.77 -8.17
N PHE A 5 15.40 6.84 -8.16
CA PHE A 5 15.58 5.55 -7.53
C PHE A 5 16.92 5.03 -8.09
N VAL A 6 17.95 5.10 -7.31
CA VAL A 6 19.17 4.36 -7.63
C VAL A 6 18.72 2.93 -7.51
N SER A 7 18.53 2.30 -8.67
CA SER A 7 18.08 0.93 -8.83
C SER A 7 18.56 0.08 -7.67
N LEU A 8 17.65 -0.45 -6.86
CA LEU A 8 17.86 -1.54 -5.90
C LEU A 8 18.58 -2.77 -6.53
N LEU A 9 18.95 -2.67 -7.80
CA LEU A 9 19.30 -3.78 -8.69
C LEU A 9 20.67 -3.68 -9.34
N THR A 10 21.64 -3.03 -8.71
CA THR A 10 23.04 -3.15 -9.21
C THR A 10 23.80 -4.33 -8.59
N ILE A 11 23.11 -5.34 -8.09
CA ILE A 11 23.73 -6.57 -7.59
C ILE A 11 23.11 -7.78 -8.29
N ALA A 12 23.31 -7.94 -9.57
CA ALA A 12 23.24 -9.24 -10.24
C ALA A 12 23.60 -9.18 -11.72
N ALA A 13 24.82 -8.79 -12.03
CA ALA A 13 25.44 -9.15 -13.30
C ALA A 13 26.84 -9.64 -12.99
N ILE A 14 26.95 -10.89 -12.52
CA ILE A 14 28.22 -11.59 -12.46
C ILE A 14 28.36 -12.39 -13.74
N THR A 15 29.04 -11.79 -14.70
CA THR A 15 29.68 -12.53 -15.79
C THR A 15 30.78 -13.41 -15.21
N PHE A 16 30.66 -14.72 -15.42
CA PHE A 16 31.72 -15.67 -15.22
C PHE A 16 32.93 -15.26 -16.06
N GLY A 17 33.93 -14.67 -15.42
CA GLY A 17 35.24 -14.40 -15.96
C GLY A 17 36.25 -15.21 -15.17
N MET A 18 36.74 -16.33 -15.74
CA MET A 18 37.90 -16.99 -15.22
C MET A 18 39.09 -16.05 -15.27
N VAL A 19 39.71 -15.77 -14.14
CA VAL A 19 41.09 -15.22 -14.11
C VAL A 19 41.88 -15.89 -12.99
N SER A 20 42.98 -16.43 -13.45
CA SER A 20 44.16 -17.00 -12.78
C SER A 20 44.75 -16.14 -11.66
N CYS A 21 45.12 -16.84 -10.58
CA CYS A 21 46.16 -16.58 -9.55
C CYS A 21 46.73 -15.17 -9.36
N ASN A 22 46.46 -14.53 -8.19
CA ASN A 22 47.53 -14.23 -7.21
C ASN A 22 46.98 -13.43 -5.99
N SER A 23 47.46 -13.83 -4.80
CA SER A 23 47.50 -13.13 -3.50
C SER A 23 46.31 -13.35 -2.53
N SER A 24 46.68 -13.84 -1.33
CA SER A 24 45.85 -14.21 -0.18
C SER A 24 44.81 -13.13 0.31
N LYS A 25 45.04 -11.87 0.05
CA LYS A 25 44.05 -10.79 0.38
C LYS A 25 42.84 -10.71 -0.55
N LYS A 26 42.89 -11.32 -1.74
CA LYS A 26 41.76 -11.41 -2.66
C LYS A 26 40.87 -12.64 -2.37
N GLN A 27 41.37 -13.63 -1.66
CA GLN A 27 40.64 -14.82 -1.29
C GLN A 27 39.66 -14.53 -0.16
N ASP A 28 40.09 -13.82 0.88
CA ASP A 28 39.22 -13.45 2.00
C ASP A 28 38.02 -12.54 1.58
N ALA A 29 38.27 -11.61 0.63
CA ALA A 29 37.23 -10.75 0.08
C ALA A 29 36.27 -11.49 -0.88
N ALA A 30 36.76 -12.53 -1.56
CA ALA A 30 35.95 -13.39 -2.43
C ALA A 30 35.11 -14.38 -1.61
N GLU A 31 35.68 -14.95 -0.54
CA GLU A 31 34.96 -15.82 0.39
C GLU A 31 33.86 -15.05 1.17
N GLN A 32 34.16 -13.86 1.69
CA GLN A 32 33.16 -13.01 2.32
C GLN A 32 32.02 -12.65 1.36
N LYS A 33 32.33 -12.34 0.12
CA LYS A 33 31.31 -12.03 -0.90
C LYS A 33 30.43 -13.22 -1.26
N VAL A 34 31.01 -14.43 -1.32
CA VAL A 34 30.29 -15.68 -1.58
C VAL A 34 29.41 -16.06 -0.37
N GLU A 35 29.89 -15.86 0.86
CA GLU A 35 29.08 -16.08 2.06
C GLU A 35 27.92 -15.08 2.17
N GLU A 36 28.13 -13.80 1.82
CA GLU A 36 27.10 -12.76 1.80
C GLU A 36 26.06 -13.04 0.69
N GLU A 37 26.49 -13.43 -0.51
CA GLU A 37 25.60 -13.84 -1.61
C GLU A 37 24.83 -15.13 -1.27
N ALA A 38 25.42 -16.08 -0.56
CA ALA A 38 24.76 -17.29 -0.11
C ALA A 38 23.76 -17.02 1.03
N ALA A 39 24.07 -16.08 1.92
CA ALA A 39 23.15 -15.63 2.97
C ALA A 39 21.93 -14.92 2.35
N ILE A 40 22.15 -13.98 1.43
CA ILE A 40 21.09 -13.30 0.67
C ILE A 40 20.24 -14.31 -0.10
N ALA A 41 20.84 -15.26 -0.82
CA ALA A 41 20.12 -16.30 -1.53
C ALA A 41 19.32 -17.23 -0.58
N GLY A 42 19.84 -17.46 0.63
CA GLY A 42 19.16 -18.23 1.68
C GLY A 42 17.94 -17.50 2.27
N GLU A 43 18.03 -16.19 2.44
CA GLU A 43 16.92 -15.35 2.89
C GLU A 43 15.85 -15.20 1.79
N VAL A 44 16.27 -14.97 0.55
CA VAL A 44 15.37 -14.92 -0.62
C VAL A 44 14.61 -16.24 -0.79
N SER A 45 15.24 -17.39 -0.57
CA SER A 45 14.56 -18.70 -0.66
C SER A 45 13.52 -18.91 0.45
N LYS A 46 13.56 -18.11 1.51
CA LYS A 46 12.57 -18.08 2.60
C LYS A 46 11.49 -16.97 2.43
N GLY A 47 11.58 -16.17 1.36
CA GLY A 47 10.70 -15.02 1.17
C GLY A 47 10.96 -13.86 2.15
N LEU A 48 12.16 -13.80 2.78
CA LEU A 48 12.52 -12.74 3.72
C LEU A 48 13.41 -11.72 3.04
N LEU A 49 13.19 -10.45 3.35
CA LEU A 49 14.05 -9.35 2.91
C LEU A 49 15.28 -9.25 3.82
N THR A 50 16.43 -8.86 3.25
CA THR A 50 17.58 -8.46 4.07
C THR A 50 17.26 -7.22 4.89
N ALA A 51 18.03 -6.99 5.97
CA ALA A 51 17.81 -5.81 6.83
C ALA A 51 17.92 -4.50 6.04
N GLU A 52 18.92 -4.38 5.15
CA GLU A 52 19.13 -3.20 4.33
C GLU A 52 17.96 -2.95 3.37
N LEU A 53 17.43 -4.02 2.76
CA LEU A 53 16.30 -3.92 1.84
C LEU A 53 15.01 -3.57 2.59
N LYS A 54 14.81 -4.13 3.79
CA LYS A 54 13.71 -3.75 4.69
C LYS A 54 13.76 -2.27 5.04
N ASP A 55 14.92 -1.77 5.47
CA ASP A 55 15.11 -0.36 5.83
C ASP A 55 14.82 0.55 4.62
N GLU A 56 15.25 0.17 3.43
CA GLU A 56 15.00 0.92 2.22
C GLU A 56 13.52 0.95 1.85
N VAL A 57 12.85 -0.19 1.86
CA VAL A 57 11.40 -0.30 1.60
C VAL A 57 10.62 0.51 2.65
N THR A 58 10.97 0.38 3.94
CA THR A 58 10.35 1.15 5.03
C THR A 58 10.46 2.65 4.78
N ARG A 59 11.65 3.13 4.40
CA ARG A 59 11.87 4.55 4.10
C ARG A 59 11.00 5.03 2.95
N PHE A 60 10.92 4.27 1.85
CA PHE A 60 10.10 4.65 0.69
C PHE A 60 8.61 4.67 1.01
N LEU A 61 8.13 3.70 1.79
CA LEU A 61 6.73 3.68 2.23
C LEU A 61 6.42 4.86 3.15
N LYS A 62 7.33 5.23 4.06
CA LYS A 62 7.16 6.40 4.94
C LYS A 62 7.28 7.74 4.21
N ASP A 63 8.05 7.80 3.12
CA ASP A 63 8.17 8.99 2.24
C ASP A 63 6.94 9.14 1.31
N MET A 64 6.03 8.17 1.30
CA MET A 64 4.79 8.25 0.52
C MET A 64 3.91 9.41 1.01
N PRO A 65 3.27 10.19 0.11
CA PRO A 65 2.34 11.24 0.51
C PRO A 65 1.22 10.70 1.41
N ASP A 66 0.70 11.52 2.31
CA ASP A 66 -0.39 11.15 3.21
C ASP A 66 -1.66 10.75 2.44
N SER A 67 -2.44 9.82 3.01
CA SER A 67 -3.76 9.50 2.49
C SER A 67 -4.76 10.61 2.84
N GLU A 68 -4.79 11.67 2.05
CA GLU A 68 -5.53 12.90 2.37
C GLU A 68 -7.06 12.75 2.34
N LEU A 69 -7.61 11.80 1.59
CA LEU A 69 -9.07 11.71 1.40
C LEU A 69 -9.85 11.61 2.73
N PRO A 70 -9.55 10.68 3.66
CA PRO A 70 -10.27 10.61 4.94
C PRO A 70 -10.13 11.90 5.77
N TYR A 71 -8.93 12.49 5.76
CA TYR A 71 -8.68 13.77 6.41
C TYR A 71 -9.57 14.89 5.83
N LYS A 72 -9.61 15.04 4.49
CA LYS A 72 -10.44 16.06 3.81
C LYS A 72 -11.93 15.83 4.01
N VAL A 73 -12.37 14.58 4.16
CA VAL A 73 -13.75 14.24 4.51
C VAL A 73 -14.05 14.67 5.96
N SER A 74 -13.18 14.38 6.90
CA SER A 74 -13.38 14.72 8.32
C SER A 74 -13.41 16.23 8.57
N THR A 75 -12.65 17.01 7.78
CA THR A 75 -12.64 18.49 7.86
C THR A 75 -13.77 19.14 7.06
N GLY A 76 -14.56 18.37 6.32
CA GLY A 76 -15.65 18.85 5.47
C GLY A 76 -15.19 19.59 4.20
N GLU A 77 -13.91 19.49 3.84
CA GLU A 77 -13.37 19.97 2.55
C GLU A 77 -13.81 19.06 1.39
N VAL A 78 -14.05 17.79 1.71
CA VAL A 78 -14.69 16.81 0.83
C VAL A 78 -15.95 16.30 1.52
N THR A 79 -17.01 16.09 0.77
CA THR A 79 -18.24 15.46 1.26
C THR A 79 -18.63 14.29 0.36
N ILE A 80 -19.14 13.23 0.97
CA ILE A 80 -19.66 12.05 0.25
C ILE A 80 -21.15 11.96 0.58
N SER A 81 -21.99 11.89 -0.44
CA SER A 81 -23.44 11.77 -0.23
C SER A 81 -23.79 10.50 0.51
N VAL A 82 -24.54 10.64 1.60
CA VAL A 82 -24.93 9.55 2.51
C VAL A 82 -25.80 8.47 1.84
N ALA A 83 -26.50 8.82 0.77
CA ALA A 83 -27.36 7.91 0.04
C ALA A 83 -26.59 6.86 -0.78
N ASN A 84 -25.26 6.99 -0.88
CA ASN A 84 -24.41 6.18 -1.76
C ASN A 84 -23.20 5.60 -1.01
N THR A 85 -23.41 4.70 -0.07
CA THR A 85 -22.37 3.79 0.43
C THR A 85 -22.35 2.47 -0.34
N ASP A 86 -23.20 2.33 -1.36
CA ASP A 86 -23.31 1.13 -2.22
C ASP A 86 -22.03 0.86 -3.04
N PHE A 87 -21.07 1.81 -3.06
CA PHE A 87 -19.76 1.61 -3.67
C PHE A 87 -18.83 0.74 -2.81
N MET A 88 -19.06 0.66 -1.50
CA MET A 88 -18.21 -0.10 -0.58
C MET A 88 -18.27 -1.60 -0.88
N LEU A 89 -17.17 -2.30 -0.57
CA LEU A 89 -17.12 -3.73 -0.79
C LEU A 89 -18.09 -4.44 0.20
N PRO A 90 -19.05 -5.24 -0.29
CA PRO A 90 -19.94 -5.98 0.61
C PRO A 90 -19.17 -6.90 1.55
N VAL A 91 -19.49 -6.87 2.86
CA VAL A 91 -18.83 -7.71 3.89
C VAL A 91 -18.93 -9.21 3.61
N SER A 92 -19.94 -9.64 2.85
CA SER A 92 -20.11 -11.04 2.41
C SER A 92 -18.96 -11.54 1.51
N LYS A 93 -18.24 -10.64 0.83
CA LYS A 93 -17.11 -10.99 -0.05
C LYS A 93 -15.97 -11.70 0.67
N VAL A 94 -15.81 -11.52 1.96
CA VAL A 94 -14.78 -12.20 2.76
C VAL A 94 -14.86 -13.73 2.65
N SER A 95 -16.05 -14.28 2.51
CA SER A 95 -16.24 -15.74 2.38
C SER A 95 -15.75 -16.31 1.03
N GLU A 96 -15.51 -15.46 0.04
CA GLU A 96 -15.05 -15.85 -1.30
C GLU A 96 -13.52 -15.79 -1.45
N LEU A 97 -12.80 -15.23 -0.46
CA LEU A 97 -11.35 -15.04 -0.52
C LEU A 97 -10.60 -16.32 -0.15
N ASN A 98 -9.77 -16.82 -1.05
CA ASN A 98 -9.11 -18.11 -0.91
C ASN A 98 -7.60 -18.01 -0.68
N THR A 99 -6.91 -16.96 -1.21
CA THR A 99 -5.47 -16.78 -1.09
C THR A 99 -5.10 -15.69 -0.09
N GLN A 100 -3.85 -15.71 0.39
CA GLN A 100 -3.34 -14.64 1.26
C GLN A 100 -3.33 -13.29 0.55
N ALA A 101 -2.91 -13.24 -0.72
CA ALA A 101 -2.91 -12.02 -1.51
C ALA A 101 -4.32 -11.43 -1.66
N GLN A 102 -5.34 -12.25 -1.99
CA GLN A 102 -6.73 -11.80 -2.02
C GLN A 102 -7.20 -11.24 -0.68
N LYS A 103 -6.86 -11.92 0.43
CA LYS A 103 -7.22 -11.47 1.79
C LYS A 103 -6.52 -10.16 2.15
N ALA A 104 -5.25 -9.99 1.80
CA ALA A 104 -4.49 -8.77 2.06
C ALA A 104 -5.05 -7.59 1.25
N ARG A 105 -5.33 -7.76 -0.04
CA ARG A 105 -5.98 -6.74 -0.88
C ARG A 105 -7.36 -6.37 -0.35
N ALA A 106 -8.17 -7.35 0.01
CA ALA A 106 -9.49 -7.11 0.62
C ALA A 106 -9.35 -6.39 1.98
N CYS A 107 -8.35 -6.75 2.80
CA CYS A 107 -8.06 -6.06 4.06
C CYS A 107 -7.78 -4.57 3.80
N GLY A 108 -6.99 -4.24 2.79
CA GLY A 108 -6.74 -2.86 2.36
C GLY A 108 -8.01 -2.13 1.92
N ILE A 109 -8.86 -2.78 1.11
CA ILE A 109 -10.16 -2.24 0.69
C ILE A 109 -11.00 -1.90 1.93
N TYR A 110 -11.17 -2.83 2.87
CA TYR A 110 -11.97 -2.60 4.08
C TYR A 110 -11.33 -1.58 5.03
N PHE A 111 -10.00 -1.44 5.07
CA PHE A 111 -9.36 -0.34 5.80
C PHE A 111 -9.67 1.02 5.18
N ALA A 112 -9.69 1.13 3.84
CA ALA A 112 -10.11 2.36 3.17
C ALA A 112 -11.58 2.68 3.48
N ASP A 113 -12.47 1.71 3.42
CA ASP A 113 -13.88 1.84 3.79
C ASP A 113 -14.04 2.28 5.24
N LEU A 114 -13.31 1.65 6.18
CA LEU A 114 -13.30 2.03 7.60
C LEU A 114 -12.92 3.50 7.78
N ASN A 115 -11.84 3.93 7.13
CA ASN A 115 -11.35 5.31 7.23
C ASN A 115 -12.37 6.32 6.69
N VAL A 116 -13.02 6.00 5.57
CA VAL A 116 -14.08 6.84 4.98
C VAL A 116 -15.30 6.89 5.91
N LEU A 117 -15.77 5.76 6.44
CA LEU A 117 -16.91 5.71 7.36
C LEU A 117 -16.63 6.49 8.65
N LYS A 118 -15.44 6.32 9.26
CA LYS A 118 -15.02 7.09 10.43
C LYS A 118 -15.03 8.59 10.15
N ALA A 119 -14.45 9.02 9.02
CA ALA A 119 -14.43 10.42 8.60
C ALA A 119 -15.85 10.99 8.37
N MET A 120 -16.77 10.15 7.87
CA MET A 120 -18.20 10.49 7.71
C MET A 120 -19.00 10.36 9.02
N LYS A 121 -18.39 9.92 10.12
CA LYS A 121 -19.05 9.62 11.41
C LYS A 121 -20.20 8.62 11.28
N LYS A 122 -19.97 7.56 10.48
CA LYS A 122 -20.92 6.48 10.24
C LYS A 122 -20.58 5.24 11.09
N PRO A 123 -21.55 4.31 11.31
CA PRO A 123 -21.27 3.05 11.96
C PRO A 123 -20.22 2.25 11.23
N THR A 124 -19.31 1.60 11.97
CA THR A 124 -18.14 0.86 11.45
C THR A 124 -18.10 -0.61 11.86
N THR A 125 -19.04 -1.03 12.73
CA THR A 125 -19.01 -2.34 13.39
C THR A 125 -18.88 -3.53 12.42
N ASP A 126 -19.62 -3.52 11.31
CA ASP A 126 -19.58 -4.64 10.36
C ASP A 126 -18.22 -4.72 9.66
N ILE A 127 -17.64 -3.59 9.27
CA ILE A 127 -16.30 -3.51 8.67
C ILE A 127 -15.22 -3.91 9.68
N GLU A 128 -15.32 -3.44 10.93
CA GLU A 128 -14.39 -3.81 12.00
C GLU A 128 -14.40 -5.32 12.27
N ASN A 129 -15.56 -5.96 12.27
CA ASN A 129 -15.67 -7.44 12.44
C ASN A 129 -14.98 -8.18 11.28
N VAL A 130 -15.14 -7.71 10.05
CA VAL A 130 -14.46 -8.25 8.87
C VAL A 130 -12.95 -8.09 9.00
N LEU A 131 -12.49 -6.90 9.39
CA LEU A 131 -11.06 -6.61 9.55
C LEU A 131 -10.41 -7.46 10.64
N VAL A 132 -11.10 -7.68 11.77
CA VAL A 132 -10.61 -8.61 12.82
C VAL A 132 -10.36 -10.00 12.25
N LYS A 133 -11.29 -10.51 11.43
CA LYS A 133 -11.12 -11.81 10.79
C LYS A 133 -9.94 -11.81 9.81
N LEU A 134 -9.87 -10.83 8.90
CA LEU A 134 -8.82 -10.77 7.88
C LEU A 134 -7.45 -10.59 8.49
N THR A 135 -7.28 -9.69 9.48
CA THR A 135 -5.99 -9.47 10.14
C THR A 135 -5.54 -10.70 10.94
N THR A 136 -6.48 -11.50 11.48
CA THR A 136 -6.17 -12.79 12.11
C THR A 136 -5.73 -13.81 11.06
N ASP A 137 -6.47 -13.95 9.96
CA ASP A 137 -6.14 -14.87 8.86
C ASP A 137 -4.78 -14.57 8.20
N LEU A 138 -4.36 -13.30 8.19
CA LEU A 138 -3.09 -12.81 7.63
C LEU A 138 -1.94 -12.83 8.65
N ASP A 139 -2.21 -13.20 9.90
CA ASP A 139 -1.23 -13.15 10.99
C ASP A 139 -0.67 -11.73 11.23
N ILE A 140 -1.55 -10.73 11.20
CA ILE A 140 -1.26 -9.32 11.48
C ILE A 140 -2.30 -8.72 12.45
N PRO A 141 -2.60 -9.36 13.60
CA PRO A 141 -3.65 -8.88 14.51
C PRO A 141 -3.37 -7.48 15.06
N PHE A 142 -2.10 -7.06 15.14
CA PHE A 142 -1.69 -5.72 15.57
C PHE A 142 -2.23 -4.62 14.65
N ALA A 143 -2.48 -4.91 13.37
CA ALA A 143 -2.95 -3.90 12.42
C ALA A 143 -4.32 -3.33 12.81
N ILE A 144 -5.23 -4.17 13.32
CA ILE A 144 -6.56 -3.70 13.74
C ILE A 144 -6.47 -2.81 15.00
N ASP A 145 -5.54 -3.08 15.90
CA ASP A 145 -5.37 -2.28 17.11
C ASP A 145 -4.85 -0.88 16.74
N ILE A 146 -3.87 -0.79 15.84
CA ILE A 146 -3.35 0.48 15.31
C ILE A 146 -4.49 1.26 14.62
N MET A 147 -5.26 0.61 13.75
CA MET A 147 -6.31 1.26 12.97
C MET A 147 -7.54 1.65 13.80
N LYS A 148 -7.75 1.05 14.97
CA LYS A 148 -8.81 1.42 15.92
C LYS A 148 -8.46 2.61 16.80
N GLU A 149 -7.19 3.01 16.90
CA GLU A 149 -6.82 4.24 17.60
C GLU A 149 -7.65 5.41 17.06
N SER A 150 -8.00 6.35 17.92
CA SER A 150 -8.78 7.52 17.56
C SER A 150 -7.97 8.78 17.80
N ALA A 151 -8.08 9.75 16.89
CA ALA A 151 -7.53 11.07 17.11
C ALA A 151 -8.15 11.73 18.37
N PRO A 152 -7.43 12.65 19.02
CA PRO A 152 -8.00 13.43 20.13
C PRO A 152 -9.32 14.11 19.73
N ALA A 153 -10.30 14.13 20.63
CA ALA A 153 -11.67 14.60 20.33
C ALA A 153 -11.76 16.02 19.79
N ASN A 154 -10.79 16.88 20.12
CA ASN A 154 -10.72 18.28 19.70
C ASN A 154 -9.44 18.58 18.90
N ALA A 155 -8.92 17.58 18.18
CA ALA A 155 -7.71 17.77 17.38
C ALA A 155 -7.89 18.89 16.35
N SER A 156 -6.90 19.78 16.24
CA SER A 156 -6.78 20.70 15.13
C SER A 156 -6.60 19.95 13.81
N LYS A 157 -6.71 20.66 12.69
CA LYS A 157 -6.48 20.06 11.38
C LYS A 157 -5.06 19.47 11.25
N GLU A 158 -4.08 20.18 11.77
CA GLU A 158 -2.67 19.78 11.77
C GLU A 158 -2.43 18.55 12.64
N GLU A 159 -3.03 18.52 13.85
CA GLU A 159 -2.95 17.36 14.75
C GLU A 159 -3.62 16.13 14.16
N LEU A 160 -4.76 16.30 13.49
CA LEU A 160 -5.46 15.20 12.82
C LEU A 160 -4.64 14.62 11.66
N SER A 161 -4.09 15.50 10.81
CA SER A 161 -3.20 15.07 9.70
C SER A 161 -2.00 14.32 10.23
N LYS A 162 -1.32 14.88 11.25
CA LYS A 162 -0.20 14.22 11.90
C LYS A 162 -0.57 12.86 12.51
N PHE A 163 -1.70 12.79 13.20
CA PHE A 163 -2.18 11.54 13.80
C PHE A 163 -2.36 10.45 12.74
N MET A 164 -2.99 10.77 11.60
CA MET A 164 -3.21 9.82 10.51
C MET A 164 -1.90 9.34 9.89
N LYS A 165 -0.93 10.26 9.71
CA LYS A 165 0.42 9.89 9.24
C LYS A 165 1.16 9.02 10.24
N ASP A 166 1.09 9.35 11.53
CA ASP A 166 1.73 8.57 12.58
C ASP A 166 1.13 7.15 12.66
N GLN A 167 -0.19 6.97 12.44
CA GLN A 167 -0.82 5.66 12.35
C GLN A 167 -0.33 4.84 11.16
N GLU A 168 -0.25 5.46 9.97
CA GLU A 168 0.28 4.81 8.76
C GLU A 168 1.74 4.36 8.99
N ASN A 169 2.57 5.24 9.56
CA ASN A 169 3.96 4.91 9.87
C ASN A 169 4.10 3.77 10.90
N LYS A 170 3.25 3.76 11.95
CA LYS A 170 3.22 2.65 12.93
C LYS A 170 2.86 1.32 12.27
N LEU A 171 1.91 1.33 11.34
CA LEU A 171 1.52 0.13 10.62
C LEU A 171 2.67 -0.39 9.74
N ILE A 172 3.32 0.50 8.97
CA ILE A 172 4.48 0.16 8.16
C ILE A 172 5.59 -0.45 9.03
N ASP A 173 5.95 0.19 10.16
CA ASP A 173 6.97 -0.33 11.07
C ASP A 173 6.61 -1.73 11.57
N ALA A 174 5.38 -1.91 12.08
CA ALA A 174 4.94 -3.19 12.59
C ALA A 174 4.90 -4.30 11.51
N MET A 175 4.52 -3.97 10.27
CA MET A 175 4.56 -4.91 9.15
C MET A 175 5.99 -5.33 8.83
N MET A 176 6.93 -4.37 8.74
CA MET A 176 8.33 -4.66 8.44
C MET A 176 9.01 -5.45 9.57
N GLU A 177 8.75 -5.13 10.84
CA GLU A 177 9.27 -5.86 11.99
C GLU A 177 8.78 -7.32 12.04
N ASN A 178 7.60 -7.61 11.50
CA ASN A 178 7.00 -8.95 11.46
C ASN A 178 7.20 -9.66 10.10
N ASP A 179 8.09 -9.21 9.23
CA ASP A 179 8.37 -9.80 7.92
C ASP A 179 7.15 -9.90 6.98
N LYS A 180 6.25 -8.89 7.04
CA LYS A 180 5.00 -8.81 6.28
C LYS A 180 5.04 -7.75 5.17
N ALA A 181 6.19 -7.57 4.51
CA ALA A 181 6.37 -6.57 3.46
C ALA A 181 5.44 -6.82 2.25
N ASP A 182 5.25 -8.07 1.87
CA ASP A 182 4.31 -8.48 0.82
C ASP A 182 2.86 -8.18 1.20
N VAL A 183 2.47 -8.52 2.42
CA VAL A 183 1.12 -8.25 2.94
C VAL A 183 0.85 -6.74 2.99
N GLU A 184 1.83 -5.92 3.42
CA GLU A 184 1.71 -4.46 3.44
C GLU A 184 1.47 -3.89 2.04
N LEU A 185 2.24 -4.34 1.03
CA LEU A 185 2.08 -3.85 -0.34
C LEU A 185 0.74 -4.27 -0.96
N GLU A 186 0.30 -5.50 -0.72
CA GLU A 186 -1.01 -5.98 -1.14
C GLU A 186 -2.15 -5.18 -0.48
N LEU A 187 -2.01 -4.87 0.81
CA LEU A 187 -2.95 -4.02 1.55
C LEU A 187 -3.00 -2.61 0.97
N LEU A 188 -1.83 -1.98 0.74
CA LEU A 188 -1.75 -0.64 0.14
C LEU A 188 -2.34 -0.59 -1.27
N GLY A 189 -2.13 -1.64 -2.07
CA GLY A 189 -2.75 -1.76 -3.39
C GLY A 189 -4.29 -1.86 -3.32
N GLY A 190 -4.80 -2.62 -2.35
CA GLY A 190 -6.24 -2.68 -2.06
C GLY A 190 -6.82 -1.33 -1.64
N MET A 191 -6.14 -0.61 -0.73
CA MET A 191 -6.52 0.75 -0.31
C MET A 191 -6.54 1.72 -1.49
N ALA A 192 -5.52 1.68 -2.35
CA ALA A 192 -5.46 2.53 -3.54
C ALA A 192 -6.63 2.26 -4.49
N GLY A 193 -6.97 0.99 -4.70
CA GLY A 193 -8.13 0.59 -5.49
C GLY A 193 -9.44 1.14 -4.94
N GLU A 194 -9.65 1.05 -3.63
CA GLU A 194 -10.89 1.52 -3.00
C GLU A 194 -10.99 3.06 -2.98
N TYR A 195 -9.91 3.77 -2.69
CA TYR A 195 -9.92 5.23 -2.80
C TYR A 195 -10.20 5.71 -4.23
N ALA A 196 -9.74 4.98 -5.26
CA ALA A 196 -10.10 5.29 -6.64
C ALA A 196 -11.61 5.11 -6.90
N ILE A 197 -12.26 4.09 -6.29
CA ILE A 197 -13.73 3.94 -6.31
C ILE A 197 -14.41 5.16 -5.68
N VAL A 198 -13.90 5.63 -4.54
CA VAL A 198 -14.46 6.83 -3.88
C VAL A 198 -14.31 8.06 -4.78
N TYR A 199 -13.18 8.24 -5.46
CA TYR A 199 -12.96 9.34 -6.41
C TYR A 199 -13.92 9.26 -7.60
N ALA A 200 -14.20 8.05 -8.07
CA ALA A 200 -15.16 7.81 -9.16
C ALA A 200 -16.63 7.96 -8.74
N ASN A 201 -16.91 8.08 -7.44
CA ASN A 201 -18.28 8.18 -6.93
C ASN A 201 -18.92 9.53 -7.32
N PRO A 202 -20.08 9.53 -8.00
CA PRO A 202 -20.77 10.76 -8.37
C PRO A 202 -21.26 11.58 -7.14
N GLY A 203 -21.40 10.93 -5.98
CA GLY A 203 -21.76 11.58 -4.71
C GLY A 203 -20.59 12.27 -4.02
N LEU A 204 -19.35 12.15 -4.53
CA LEU A 204 -18.20 12.87 -4.01
C LEU A 204 -18.26 14.34 -4.45
N VAL A 205 -18.20 15.26 -3.50
CA VAL A 205 -18.13 16.71 -3.76
C VAL A 205 -16.87 17.26 -3.10
N VAL A 206 -16.00 17.88 -3.90
CA VAL A 206 -14.74 18.51 -3.44
C VAL A 206 -14.91 20.02 -3.49
N LYS A 207 -14.52 20.72 -2.40
CA LYS A 207 -14.65 22.16 -2.28
C LYS A 207 -13.42 22.87 -2.84
N GLY A 208 -13.45 23.16 -4.13
CA GLY A 208 -12.44 23.96 -4.82
C GLY A 208 -11.39 23.14 -5.58
N ASP A 209 -10.91 23.75 -6.67
CA ASP A 209 -10.03 23.10 -7.65
C ASP A 209 -8.65 22.73 -7.04
N ALA A 210 -8.11 23.54 -6.15
CA ALA A 210 -6.83 23.30 -5.51
C ALA A 210 -6.87 22.01 -4.65
N ILE A 211 -7.98 21.77 -3.93
CA ILE A 211 -8.17 20.55 -3.12
C ILE A 211 -8.32 19.35 -4.05
N SER A 212 -9.11 19.50 -5.12
CA SER A 212 -9.30 18.45 -6.13
C SER A 212 -7.98 18.06 -6.79
N ALA A 213 -7.18 19.03 -7.18
CA ALA A 213 -5.86 18.79 -7.79
C ALA A 213 -4.90 18.12 -6.79
N GLY A 214 -4.85 18.59 -5.54
CA GLY A 214 -3.99 18.01 -4.49
C GLY A 214 -4.32 16.54 -4.20
N LEU A 215 -5.62 16.22 -4.08
CA LEU A 215 -6.07 14.83 -3.89
C LEU A 215 -5.61 13.91 -5.02
N SER A 216 -5.80 14.34 -6.25
CA SER A 216 -5.41 13.55 -7.44
C SER A 216 -3.90 13.40 -7.53
N GLU A 217 -3.13 14.48 -7.35
CA GLU A 217 -1.66 14.44 -7.37
C GLU A 217 -1.09 13.51 -6.30
N ASN A 218 -1.63 13.57 -5.09
CA ASN A 218 -1.22 12.68 -4.00
C ASN A 218 -1.54 11.22 -4.31
N MET A 219 -2.72 10.95 -4.85
CA MET A 219 -3.12 9.59 -5.21
C MET A 219 -2.23 9.01 -6.32
N GLU A 220 -1.92 9.79 -7.37
CA GLU A 220 -0.99 9.37 -8.42
C GLU A 220 0.40 9.06 -7.87
N LYS A 221 0.93 9.91 -6.98
CA LYS A 221 2.23 9.68 -6.33
C LYS A 221 2.23 8.39 -5.51
N ARG A 222 1.18 8.15 -4.71
CA ARG A 222 1.03 6.92 -3.91
C ARG A 222 1.02 5.68 -4.82
N ILE A 223 0.19 5.68 -5.85
CA ILE A 223 0.13 4.59 -6.82
C ILE A 223 1.50 4.35 -7.45
N GLY A 224 2.19 5.40 -7.88
CA GLY A 224 3.52 5.29 -8.48
C GLY A 224 4.57 4.68 -7.54
N ILE A 225 4.53 5.01 -6.25
CA ILE A 225 5.43 4.44 -5.24
C ILE A 225 5.09 2.95 -5.01
N ILE A 226 3.82 2.61 -4.84
CA ILE A 226 3.39 1.21 -4.68
C ILE A 226 3.82 0.38 -5.89
N GLN A 227 3.60 0.86 -7.11
CA GLN A 227 4.02 0.19 -8.35
C GLN A 227 5.53 -0.02 -8.40
N GLN A 228 6.31 0.97 -8.03
CA GLN A 228 7.77 0.88 -8.04
C GLN A 228 8.25 -0.19 -7.06
N ILE A 229 7.76 -0.15 -5.81
CA ILE A 229 8.19 -1.12 -4.79
C ILE A 229 7.70 -2.53 -5.14
N THR A 230 6.48 -2.69 -5.64
CA THR A 230 5.97 -4.01 -6.07
C THR A 230 6.80 -4.60 -7.20
N ALA A 231 7.22 -3.78 -8.18
CA ALA A 231 8.10 -4.23 -9.26
C ALA A 231 9.49 -4.66 -8.74
N ASP A 232 10.06 -3.89 -7.82
CA ASP A 232 11.37 -4.19 -7.23
C ASP A 232 11.34 -5.45 -6.35
N LEU A 233 10.21 -5.71 -5.68
CA LEU A 233 10.04 -6.85 -4.78
C LEU A 233 9.41 -8.10 -5.44
N ALA A 234 8.92 -8.03 -6.67
CA ALA A 234 8.28 -9.16 -7.35
C ALA A 234 9.19 -10.40 -7.46
N LYS A 235 10.50 -10.22 -7.52
CA LYS A 235 11.47 -11.34 -7.51
C LYS A 235 11.53 -12.10 -6.19
N TYR A 236 11.15 -11.46 -5.07
CA TYR A 236 11.09 -12.08 -3.74
C TYR A 236 9.68 -12.60 -3.44
N TYR A 237 8.67 -11.89 -3.92
CA TYR A 237 7.24 -12.15 -3.71
C TYR A 237 6.51 -12.13 -5.06
N PRO A 238 6.41 -13.27 -5.75
CA PRO A 238 5.86 -13.33 -7.12
C PRO A 238 4.42 -12.78 -7.25
N ASP A 239 3.60 -12.87 -6.21
CA ASP A 239 2.23 -12.36 -6.22
C ASP A 239 2.17 -10.84 -6.41
N LEU A 240 3.23 -10.10 -6.04
CA LEU A 240 3.33 -8.65 -6.22
C LEU A 240 3.40 -8.23 -7.70
N GLU A 241 3.84 -9.11 -8.63
CA GLU A 241 3.80 -8.83 -10.07
C GLU A 241 2.35 -8.65 -10.55
N GLN A 242 1.45 -9.52 -10.07
CA GLN A 242 0.02 -9.41 -10.36
C GLN A 242 -0.57 -8.12 -9.79
N LEU A 243 -0.22 -7.77 -8.53
CA LEU A 243 -0.66 -6.52 -7.92
C LEU A 243 -0.23 -5.31 -8.76
N GLY A 244 1.08 -5.20 -9.05
CA GLY A 244 1.64 -4.10 -9.82
C GLY A 244 0.95 -3.94 -11.20
N THR A 245 0.73 -5.05 -11.90
CA THR A 245 0.03 -5.06 -13.20
C THR A 245 -1.43 -4.60 -13.06
N THR A 246 -2.12 -5.04 -11.99
CA THR A 246 -3.54 -4.73 -11.77
C THR A 246 -3.76 -3.26 -11.45
N ILE A 247 -2.89 -2.64 -10.62
CA ILE A 247 -3.05 -1.23 -10.23
C ILE A 247 -2.41 -0.25 -11.22
N ALA A 248 -1.57 -0.71 -12.16
CA ALA A 248 -0.88 0.15 -13.11
C ALA A 248 -1.80 1.15 -13.86
N PRO A 249 -3.01 0.74 -14.32
CA PRO A 249 -3.91 1.66 -15.02
C PRO A 249 -4.50 2.77 -14.15
N LEU A 250 -4.46 2.62 -12.81
CA LEU A 250 -5.10 3.59 -11.90
C LEU A 250 -4.52 4.99 -12.03
N SER A 251 -3.21 5.15 -12.22
CA SER A 251 -2.55 6.47 -12.28
C SER A 251 -3.27 7.39 -13.28
N GLY A 252 -3.40 6.99 -14.55
CA GLY A 252 -4.12 7.79 -15.53
C GLY A 252 -5.62 7.94 -15.26
N MET A 253 -6.25 6.99 -14.55
CA MET A 253 -7.68 7.05 -14.23
C MET A 253 -8.00 8.04 -13.12
N VAL A 254 -7.06 8.30 -12.19
CA VAL A 254 -7.25 9.21 -11.05
C VAL A 254 -6.54 10.55 -11.20
N ALA A 255 -6.00 10.85 -12.38
CA ALA A 255 -5.30 12.10 -12.70
C ALA A 255 -6.13 13.35 -12.38
N THR A 256 -7.44 13.24 -12.43
CA THR A 256 -8.40 14.22 -11.90
C THR A 256 -9.64 13.48 -11.36
N ILE A 257 -10.43 14.15 -10.52
CA ILE A 257 -11.74 13.62 -10.08
C ILE A 257 -12.68 13.37 -11.28
N ASN A 258 -12.59 14.18 -12.32
CA ASN A 258 -13.40 14.00 -13.53
C ASN A 258 -12.96 12.75 -14.32
N THR A 259 -11.66 12.56 -14.53
CA THR A 259 -11.16 11.34 -15.19
C THR A 259 -11.49 10.08 -14.38
N ALA A 260 -11.50 10.15 -13.05
CA ALA A 260 -11.93 9.03 -12.22
C ALA A 260 -13.40 8.69 -12.46
N ARG A 261 -14.29 9.70 -12.53
CA ARG A 261 -15.71 9.50 -12.83
C ARG A 261 -15.94 8.92 -14.24
N GLU A 262 -15.23 9.44 -15.24
CA GLU A 262 -15.27 8.91 -16.62
C GLU A 262 -14.77 7.47 -16.70
N SER A 263 -13.83 7.10 -15.82
CA SER A 263 -13.21 5.77 -15.76
C SER A 263 -13.91 4.82 -14.78
N LYS A 264 -15.05 5.20 -14.18
CA LYS A 264 -15.71 4.46 -13.09
C LYS A 264 -15.82 2.96 -13.35
N ALA A 265 -16.36 2.57 -14.51
CA ALA A 265 -16.54 1.15 -14.84
C ALA A 265 -15.21 0.37 -14.88
N LYS A 266 -14.12 1.00 -15.37
CA LYS A 266 -12.79 0.40 -15.41
C LYS A 266 -12.18 0.29 -14.01
N ILE A 267 -12.41 1.27 -13.14
CA ILE A 267 -11.96 1.25 -11.74
C ILE A 267 -12.70 0.14 -10.97
N GLU A 268 -14.01 -0.02 -11.19
CA GLU A 268 -14.81 -1.11 -10.61
C GLU A 268 -14.33 -2.49 -11.09
N GLU A 269 -14.03 -2.64 -12.38
CA GLU A 269 -13.45 -3.85 -12.94
C GLU A 269 -12.07 -4.16 -12.35
N MET A 270 -11.22 -3.14 -12.23
CA MET A 270 -9.89 -3.28 -11.62
C MET A 270 -10.02 -3.73 -10.15
N ARG A 271 -10.91 -3.11 -9.33
CA ARG A 271 -11.17 -3.57 -7.97
C ARG A 271 -11.63 -5.03 -7.92
N ALA A 272 -12.50 -5.43 -8.84
CA ALA A 272 -12.91 -6.83 -8.94
C ALA A 272 -11.73 -7.76 -9.30
N ASN A 273 -10.78 -7.29 -10.11
CA ASN A 273 -9.56 -8.05 -10.45
C ASN A 273 -8.56 -8.14 -9.28
N LEU A 274 -8.51 -7.15 -8.39
CA LEU A 274 -7.73 -7.24 -7.15
C LEU A 274 -8.16 -8.41 -6.26
N LEU A 275 -9.41 -8.86 -6.38
CA LEU A 275 -9.98 -9.92 -5.55
C LEU A 275 -10.01 -11.31 -6.25
N LYS A 276 -9.42 -11.42 -7.43
CA LYS A 276 -9.25 -12.70 -8.15
C LYS A 276 -7.86 -13.27 -7.89
#